data_1d104203a16284884aaf3371fafea9e3
#
_entry.id   1d104203a16284884aaf3371fafea9e3
#
_cell.length_a   1.000
_cell.length_b   1.000
_cell.length_c   1.000
_cell.angle_alpha   90.00
_cell.angle_beta   90.00
_cell.angle_gamma   90.00
#
_symmetry.space_group_name_H-M   'P 1'
#
loop_
_entity.id
_entity.type
_entity.pdbx_description
1 polymer ?
#
loop_
_entity_poly.entity_id
_entity_poly.type
_entity_poly.pdbx_seq_one_letter_code
_entity_poly.pdbx_strand_id
1 'polypeptide(L)'
;MKYALIGCGRVSGSHIKAAKLNNLEITALCDINPEKAVRLARENNLENVSIFSDYKEMLDVVKPHLVAIATWSGCHGEIAEYCALNGFNFIVEKPMAMSIEEADRVIKAVEKTGVKACACHQ
;
A
#
# COMPACT_ATOMS: atom_id res chain seq x y z
N MET A 1 3.81 -14.77 3.16
CA MET A 1 2.89 -13.82 2.49
C MET A 1 3.67 -12.59 2.06
N LYS A 2 3.62 -12.27 0.78
CA LYS A 2 4.32 -11.10 0.23
C LYS A 2 3.58 -9.82 0.52
N TYR A 3 4.30 -8.82 1.01
CA TYR A 3 3.77 -7.53 1.41
C TYR A 3 4.50 -6.42 0.66
N ALA A 4 3.77 -5.41 0.22
CA ALA A 4 4.33 -4.23 -0.42
C ALA A 4 3.72 -2.97 0.17
N LEU A 5 4.51 -1.90 0.24
CA LEU A 5 4.08 -0.63 0.80
C LEU A 5 4.12 0.45 -0.27
N ILE A 6 3.02 1.20 -0.39
CA ILE A 6 2.91 2.36 -1.28
C ILE A 6 2.86 3.61 -0.40
N GLY A 7 3.85 4.48 -0.53
CA GLY A 7 4.01 5.66 0.31
C GLY A 7 5.02 5.44 1.42
N CYS A 8 6.11 6.18 1.39
CA CYS A 8 7.23 6.01 2.32
C CYS A 8 7.46 7.26 3.17
N GLY A 9 6.36 7.89 3.58
CA GLY A 9 6.40 9.10 4.41
C GLY A 9 6.36 8.82 5.91
N ARG A 10 5.73 9.72 6.64
CA ARG A 10 5.77 9.73 8.11
C ARG A 10 5.29 8.45 8.77
N VAL A 11 4.19 7.88 8.30
CA VAL A 11 3.59 6.70 8.96
C VAL A 11 4.15 5.37 8.43
N SER A 12 4.99 5.41 7.42
CA SER A 12 5.49 4.19 6.77
C SER A 12 6.27 3.28 7.71
N GLY A 13 7.04 3.86 8.63
CA GLY A 13 7.79 3.07 9.61
C GLY A 13 6.91 2.18 10.47
N SER A 14 5.73 2.66 10.84
CA SER A 14 4.76 1.89 11.62
C SER A 14 4.25 0.69 10.81
N HIS A 15 4.01 0.88 9.52
CA HIS A 15 3.57 -0.20 8.63
C HIS A 15 4.65 -1.26 8.48
N ILE A 16 5.91 -0.86 8.32
CA ILE A 16 7.03 -1.80 8.23
C ILE A 16 7.15 -2.60 9.52
N LYS A 17 7.05 -1.93 10.66
CA LYS A 17 7.12 -2.60 11.97
C LYS A 17 6.00 -3.61 12.14
N ALA A 18 4.78 -3.25 11.78
CA ALA A 18 3.64 -4.14 11.85
C ALA A 18 3.82 -5.35 10.94
N ALA A 19 4.32 -5.15 9.72
CA ALA A 19 4.60 -6.23 8.78
C ALA A 19 5.63 -7.21 9.37
N LYS A 20 6.70 -6.70 9.96
CA LYS A 20 7.72 -7.54 10.59
C LYS A 20 7.15 -8.34 11.76
N LEU A 21 6.34 -7.70 12.61
CA LEU A 21 5.73 -8.36 13.75
C LEU A 21 4.78 -9.49 13.35
N ASN A 22 4.22 -9.41 12.16
CA ASN A 22 3.31 -10.42 11.62
C ASN A 22 4.02 -11.40 10.66
N ASN A 23 5.34 -11.35 10.62
CA ASN A 23 6.16 -12.24 9.79
C ASN A 23 5.83 -12.18 8.31
N LEU A 24 5.45 -11.00 7.83
CA LEU A 24 5.20 -10.78 6.42
C LEU A 24 6.52 -10.54 5.70
N GLU A 25 6.62 -11.02 4.48
CA GLU A 25 7.79 -10.81 3.63
C GLU A 25 7.65 -9.47 2.92
N ILE A 26 8.42 -8.47 3.34
CA ILE A 26 8.40 -7.14 2.72
C ILE A 26 9.18 -7.20 1.42
N THR A 27 8.47 -7.21 0.29
CA THR A 27 9.06 -7.44 -1.03
C THR A 27 9.35 -6.17 -1.80
N ALA A 28 8.57 -5.11 -1.58
CA ALA A 28 8.72 -3.87 -2.34
C ALA A 28 8.23 -2.66 -1.57
N LEU A 29 8.86 -1.54 -1.86
CA LEU A 29 8.46 -0.22 -1.38
C LEU A 29 8.30 0.69 -2.58
N CYS A 30 7.30 1.57 -2.54
CA CYS A 30 7.01 2.49 -3.62
C CYS A 30 6.79 3.90 -3.09
N ASP A 31 7.40 4.87 -3.74
CA ASP A 31 7.15 6.29 -3.48
C ASP A 31 7.46 7.07 -4.75
N ILE A 32 6.69 8.11 -5.07
CA ILE A 32 6.97 8.95 -6.24
C ILE A 32 8.36 9.57 -6.15
N ASN A 33 8.87 9.72 -4.91
CA ASN A 33 10.26 10.07 -4.68
C ASN A 33 11.00 8.81 -4.20
N PRO A 34 11.67 8.08 -5.08
CA PRO A 34 12.27 6.79 -4.73
C PRO A 34 13.35 6.88 -3.64
N GLU A 35 13.94 8.04 -3.43
CA GLU A 35 14.90 8.22 -2.34
C GLU A 35 14.27 8.00 -0.97
N LYS A 36 12.99 8.34 -0.81
CA LYS A 36 12.25 8.07 0.43
C LYS A 36 12.13 6.58 0.69
N ALA A 37 11.89 5.80 -0.36
CA ALA A 37 11.79 4.35 -0.25
C ALA A 37 13.16 3.74 0.10
N VAL A 38 14.23 4.22 -0.53
CA VAL A 38 15.59 3.77 -0.23
C VAL A 38 15.95 4.06 1.23
N ARG A 39 15.61 5.26 1.71
CA ARG A 39 15.86 5.64 3.10
C ARG A 39 15.09 4.73 4.07
N LEU A 40 13.82 4.49 3.78
CA LEU A 40 12.99 3.64 4.62
C LEU A 40 13.57 2.22 4.70
N ALA A 41 14.01 1.67 3.56
CA ALA A 41 14.63 0.36 3.51
C ALA A 41 15.89 0.32 4.38
N ARG A 42 16.72 1.34 4.27
CA ARG A 42 17.97 1.42 5.05
C ARG A 42 17.69 1.53 6.54
N GLU A 43 16.76 2.40 6.92
CA GLU A 43 16.42 2.63 8.33
C GLU A 43 15.79 1.40 9.00
N ASN A 44 15.21 0.50 8.22
CA ASN A 44 14.55 -0.69 8.72
C ASN A 44 15.28 -1.98 8.37
N ASN A 45 16.50 -1.88 7.87
CA ASN A 45 17.36 -3.03 7.56
C ASN A 45 16.69 -4.01 6.57
N LEU A 46 16.04 -3.49 5.55
CA LEU A 46 15.40 -4.29 4.51
C LEU A 46 16.41 -4.51 3.38
N GLU A 47 16.97 -5.72 3.30
CA GLU A 47 18.05 -5.99 2.36
C GLU A 47 17.59 -6.42 0.96
N ASN A 48 16.50 -7.17 0.89
CA ASN A 48 16.04 -7.76 -0.38
C ASN A 48 14.73 -7.16 -0.86
N VAL A 49 14.59 -5.85 -0.67
CA VAL A 49 13.38 -5.13 -1.07
C VAL A 49 13.62 -4.43 -2.40
N SER A 50 12.63 -4.48 -3.29
CA SER A 50 12.65 -3.76 -4.56
C SER A 50 12.07 -2.37 -4.38
N ILE A 51 12.64 -1.39 -5.06
CA ILE A 51 12.21 0.01 -4.96
C ILE A 51 11.53 0.42 -6.26
N PHE A 52 10.36 1.04 -6.14
CA PHE A 52 9.57 1.50 -7.29
C PHE A 52 9.14 2.95 -7.09
N SER A 53 8.97 3.67 -8.19
CA SER A 53 8.39 5.02 -8.16
C SER A 53 6.94 5.04 -8.67
N ASP A 54 6.50 3.98 -9.33
CA ASP A 54 5.15 3.82 -9.88
C ASP A 54 4.50 2.60 -9.25
N TYR A 55 3.43 2.83 -8.49
CA TYR A 55 2.76 1.73 -7.77
C TYR A 55 2.12 0.72 -8.72
N LYS A 56 1.67 1.15 -9.89
CA LYS A 56 1.06 0.24 -10.87
C LYS A 56 2.10 -0.73 -11.41
N GLU A 57 3.29 -0.24 -11.69
CA GLU A 57 4.41 -1.08 -12.11
C GLU A 57 4.79 -2.06 -11.00
N MET A 58 4.88 -1.57 -9.77
CA MET A 58 5.20 -2.43 -8.63
C MET A 58 4.20 -3.57 -8.47
N LEU A 59 2.92 -3.27 -8.54
CA LEU A 59 1.87 -4.27 -8.39
C LEU A 59 1.93 -5.31 -9.51
N ASP A 60 2.19 -4.86 -10.73
CA ASP A 60 2.27 -5.75 -11.89
C ASP A 60 3.48 -6.70 -11.80
N VAL A 61 4.63 -6.19 -11.39
CA VAL A 61 5.87 -6.96 -11.30
C VAL A 61 5.89 -7.87 -10.07
N VAL A 62 5.56 -7.33 -8.91
CA VAL A 62 5.72 -8.03 -7.63
C VAL A 62 4.53 -8.93 -7.29
N LYS A 63 3.34 -8.51 -7.63
CA LYS A 63 2.08 -9.21 -7.32
C LYS A 63 2.00 -9.62 -5.85
N PRO A 64 2.03 -8.63 -4.92
CA PRO A 64 2.00 -8.93 -3.50
C PRO A 64 0.66 -9.50 -3.05
N HIS A 65 0.66 -10.23 -1.95
CA HIS A 65 -0.57 -10.75 -1.35
C HIS A 65 -1.30 -9.69 -0.55
N LEU A 66 -0.56 -8.72 -0.02
CA LEU A 66 -1.10 -7.62 0.78
C LEU A 66 -0.37 -6.33 0.45
N VAL A 67 -1.14 -5.27 0.21
CA VAL A 67 -0.62 -3.94 -0.10
C VAL A 67 -1.02 -3.00 1.02
N ALA A 68 -0.08 -2.20 1.52
CA ALA A 68 -0.40 -1.11 2.43
C ALA A 68 -0.31 0.22 1.67
N ILE A 69 -1.32 1.05 1.82
CA ILE A 69 -1.41 2.36 1.14
C ILE A 69 -1.25 3.44 2.21
N ALA A 70 -0.12 4.11 2.18
CA ALA A 70 0.25 5.12 3.17
C ALA A 70 0.78 6.39 2.50
N THR A 71 0.19 6.75 1.37
CA THR A 71 0.50 7.99 0.63
C THR A 71 -0.18 9.19 1.30
N TRP A 72 -0.06 10.38 0.72
CA TRP A 72 -0.86 11.50 1.19
C TRP A 72 -2.35 11.25 0.87
N SER A 73 -3.21 11.89 1.68
CA SER A 73 -4.65 11.55 1.71
C SER A 73 -5.36 11.64 0.37
N GLY A 74 -4.97 12.58 -0.47
CA GLY A 74 -5.63 12.78 -1.76
C GLY A 74 -5.46 11.60 -2.74
N CYS A 75 -4.50 10.72 -2.51
CA CYS A 75 -4.25 9.58 -3.40
C CYS A 75 -4.85 8.27 -2.89
N HIS A 76 -5.34 8.23 -1.65
CA HIS A 76 -5.80 6.97 -1.05
C HIS A 76 -6.89 6.27 -1.85
N GLY A 77 -7.93 7.01 -2.22
CA GLY A 77 -9.07 6.42 -2.91
C GLY A 77 -8.72 5.87 -4.28
N GLU A 78 -7.93 6.61 -5.04
CA GLU A 78 -7.49 6.18 -6.36
C GLU A 78 -6.67 4.89 -6.30
N ILE A 79 -5.71 4.84 -5.39
CA ILE A 79 -4.83 3.67 -5.25
C ILE A 79 -5.63 2.47 -4.73
N ALA A 80 -6.51 2.70 -3.75
CA ALA A 80 -7.37 1.65 -3.19
C ALA A 80 -8.28 1.06 -4.27
N GLU A 81 -8.90 1.91 -5.08
CA GLU A 81 -9.75 1.45 -6.18
C GLU A 81 -8.95 0.61 -7.18
N TYR A 82 -7.77 1.07 -7.54
CA TYR A 82 -6.88 0.34 -8.45
C TYR A 82 -6.51 -1.03 -7.88
N CYS A 83 -6.12 -1.09 -6.61
CA CYS A 83 -5.81 -2.35 -5.96
C CYS A 83 -7.00 -3.30 -5.99
N ALA A 84 -8.18 -2.80 -5.61
CA ALA A 84 -9.40 -3.61 -5.58
C ALA A 84 -9.74 -4.16 -6.96
N LEU A 85 -9.75 -3.30 -7.98
CA LEU A 85 -10.08 -3.70 -9.34
C LEU A 85 -9.11 -4.74 -9.93
N ASN A 86 -7.88 -4.74 -9.46
CA ASN A 86 -6.85 -5.64 -9.96
C ASN A 86 -6.61 -6.85 -9.04
N GLY A 87 -7.48 -7.06 -8.06
CA GLY A 87 -7.45 -8.25 -7.24
C GLY A 87 -6.45 -8.24 -6.10
N PHE A 88 -5.97 -7.08 -5.68
CA PHE A 88 -5.02 -6.98 -4.58
C PHE A 88 -5.72 -6.65 -3.27
N ASN A 89 -5.45 -7.45 -2.24
CA ASN A 89 -5.90 -7.15 -0.88
C ASN A 89 -5.10 -5.98 -0.34
N PHE A 90 -5.75 -5.08 0.41
CA PHE A 90 -5.04 -3.88 0.86
C PHE A 90 -5.48 -3.38 2.23
N ILE A 91 -4.58 -2.63 2.84
CA ILE A 91 -4.83 -1.80 4.01
C ILE A 91 -4.59 -0.37 3.57
N VAL A 92 -5.49 0.54 3.86
CA VAL A 92 -5.34 1.94 3.49
C VAL A 92 -5.39 2.82 4.73
N GLU A 93 -4.47 3.81 4.78
CA GLU A 93 -4.47 4.80 5.85
C GLU A 93 -5.70 5.72 5.73
N LYS A 94 -6.08 6.28 6.84
CA LYS A 94 -7.21 7.22 6.91
C LYS A 94 -6.83 8.59 6.32
N PRO A 95 -7.76 9.27 5.70
CA PRO A 95 -9.08 8.79 5.31
C PRO A 95 -8.99 7.90 4.08
N MET A 96 -9.86 6.91 4.00
CA MET A 96 -9.86 5.98 2.85
C MET A 96 -10.10 6.73 1.54
N ALA A 97 -10.91 7.78 1.57
CA ALA A 97 -11.25 8.58 0.41
C ALA A 97 -11.56 10.01 0.85
N MET A 98 -11.52 10.94 -0.09
CA MET A 98 -11.77 12.36 0.17
C MET A 98 -13.21 12.78 -0.12
N SER A 99 -14.01 11.90 -0.69
CA SER A 99 -15.42 12.17 -1.00
C SER A 99 -16.23 10.89 -0.88
N ILE A 100 -17.55 11.04 -0.80
CA ILE A 100 -18.47 9.90 -0.76
C ILE A 100 -18.45 9.16 -2.08
N GLU A 101 -18.38 9.88 -3.21
CA GLU A 101 -18.31 9.26 -4.53
C GLU A 101 -17.05 8.40 -4.67
N GLU A 102 -15.92 8.89 -4.19
CA GLU A 102 -14.66 8.14 -4.23
C GLU A 102 -14.74 6.91 -3.35
N ALA A 103 -15.28 7.04 -2.14
CA ALA A 103 -15.48 5.93 -1.23
C ALA A 103 -16.39 4.86 -1.86
N ASP A 104 -17.46 5.27 -2.51
CA ASP A 104 -18.40 4.36 -3.18
C ASP A 104 -17.69 3.58 -4.29
N ARG A 105 -16.81 4.22 -5.06
CA ARG A 105 -16.04 3.52 -6.10
C ARG A 105 -15.15 2.45 -5.52
N VAL A 106 -14.49 2.75 -4.40
CA VAL A 106 -13.63 1.77 -3.72
C VAL A 106 -14.46 0.58 -3.22
N ILE A 107 -15.57 0.86 -2.56
CA ILE A 107 -16.45 -0.17 -2.03
C ILE A 107 -17.00 -1.06 -3.14
N LYS A 108 -17.46 -0.48 -4.24
CA LYS A 108 -17.97 -1.24 -5.39
C LYS A 108 -16.88 -2.11 -6.00
N ALA A 109 -15.66 -1.60 -6.10
CA ALA A 109 -14.54 -2.38 -6.62
C ALA A 109 -14.23 -3.58 -5.71
N VAL A 110 -14.25 -3.38 -4.40
CA VAL A 110 -14.02 -4.45 -3.43
C VAL A 110 -15.11 -5.52 -3.54
N GLU A 111 -16.37 -5.10 -3.62
CA GLU A 111 -17.49 -6.04 -3.75
C GLU A 111 -17.41 -6.84 -5.05
N LYS A 112 -17.02 -6.17 -6.13
CA LYS A 112 -16.93 -6.81 -7.45
C LYS A 112 -15.87 -7.90 -7.52
N THR A 113 -14.73 -7.69 -6.89
CA THR A 113 -13.59 -8.61 -6.99
C THR A 113 -13.44 -9.55 -5.80
N GLY A 114 -14.06 -9.22 -4.68
CA GLY A 114 -13.99 -10.02 -3.46
C GLY A 114 -12.68 -9.90 -2.71
N VAL A 115 -11.87 -8.87 -2.99
CA VAL A 115 -10.63 -8.65 -2.23
C VAL A 115 -10.95 -8.28 -0.79
N LYS A 116 -9.99 -8.50 0.09
CA LYS A 116 -10.08 -8.08 1.49
C LYS A 116 -9.47 -6.70 1.62
N ALA A 117 -10.19 -5.80 2.25
CA ALA A 117 -9.77 -4.42 2.42
C ALA A 117 -10.01 -3.94 3.84
N CYS A 118 -9.11 -3.14 4.35
CA CYS A 118 -9.21 -2.57 5.69
C CYS A 118 -8.74 -1.12 5.67
N ALA A 119 -9.54 -0.23 6.27
CA ALA A 119 -9.11 1.15 6.50
C ALA A 119 -8.60 1.27 7.94
N CYS A 120 -7.46 1.94 8.09
CA CYS A 120 -6.88 2.15 9.41
C CYS A 120 -7.64 3.27 10.15
N HIS A 121 -7.99 3.00 11.41
CA HIS A 121 -8.59 3.99 12.30
C HIS A 121 -7.80 4.00 13.60
N GLN A 122 -7.61 5.20 14.13
CA GLN A 122 -6.96 5.38 15.41
C GLN A 122 -7.95 5.88 16.45
#